data_397436ef233af01effb571dc55c5df70
#
_entry.id   397436ef233af01effb571dc55c5df70
#
_cell.length_a   1.000
_cell.length_b   1.000
_cell.length_c   1.000
_cell.angle_alpha   90.00
_cell.angle_beta   90.00
_cell.angle_gamma   90.00
#
_symmetry.space_group_name_H-M   'P 1'
#
loop_
_entity.id
_entity.type
_entity.pdbx_description
1 polymer ?
#
loop_
_entity_poly.entity_id
_entity_poly.type
_entity_poly.pdbx_seq_one_letter_code
_entity_poly.pdbx_strand_id
1 'polypeptide(L)'
;MKDNGADYTKARAALRGTSSAVCGEMAAALAAGACALKGRSDKTGDYLKHAENLFRLADETRSDDDYNNSDASGFYRSSHFYDELFYAANWLYIATGEQSYLDKATSYIPNLGKELGSDELKYSWGMCWDDVMQGGMLLYAINTGESQWKDQFTKHLEYWTTGYGGKQITYTPDGLPWLFQWGSLRHATTTAFLAYVAVDQLYQDDTAKAEKYTKFADKVMNYCFGDNSKNFSYVVGMGEDYPQAWHHRTSSGAWNDKWSNIGQTEGEDAKPHAHILYGALVGGPDQKDGYSDKIGDYQYTEVA
;
A
#
# COMPACT_ATOMS: atom_id res chain seq x y z
N MET A 1 -1.21 3.48 27.72
CA MET A 1 -1.85 2.17 27.47
C MET A 1 -0.76 1.11 27.48
N LYS A 2 -0.91 0.05 28.24
CA LYS A 2 0.00 -1.11 28.09
C LYS A 2 -0.44 -1.86 26.85
N ASP A 3 0.43 -1.95 25.86
CA ASP A 3 0.27 -2.82 24.72
C ASP A 3 0.33 -4.27 25.22
N ASN A 4 -0.77 -4.98 25.15
CA ASN A 4 -0.91 -6.30 25.76
C ASN A 4 -0.01 -7.38 25.12
N GLY A 5 0.67 -7.11 24.05
CA GLY A 5 1.61 -8.03 23.41
C GLY A 5 3.07 -7.58 23.49
N ALA A 6 3.35 -6.38 23.99
CA ALA A 6 4.69 -5.83 23.99
C ALA A 6 5.34 -5.92 25.38
N ASP A 7 6.56 -6.42 25.41
CA ASP A 7 7.44 -6.31 26.57
C ASP A 7 8.20 -4.99 26.49
N TYR A 8 7.69 -3.97 27.19
CA TYR A 8 8.32 -2.65 27.23
C TYR A 8 9.62 -2.61 28.03
N THR A 9 9.99 -3.70 28.71
CA THR A 9 11.27 -3.79 29.40
C THR A 9 12.43 -4.12 28.45
N LYS A 10 12.13 -4.67 27.27
CA LYS A 10 13.14 -4.95 26.24
C LYS A 10 13.40 -3.71 25.40
N ALA A 11 14.67 -3.49 25.08
CA ALA A 11 15.05 -2.43 24.14
C ALA A 11 14.40 -2.67 22.77
N ARG A 12 13.86 -1.61 22.18
CA ARG A 12 13.37 -1.63 20.80
C ARG A 12 14.54 -1.46 19.86
N ALA A 13 14.53 -2.19 18.76
CA ALA A 13 15.46 -1.94 17.68
C ALA A 13 15.21 -0.51 17.12
N ALA A 14 16.29 0.21 16.90
CA ALA A 14 16.26 1.51 16.25
C ALA A 14 17.25 1.51 15.11
N LEU A 15 16.80 1.88 13.92
CA LEU A 15 17.68 2.08 12.78
C LEU A 15 18.57 3.30 13.08
N ARG A 16 19.87 3.07 13.15
CA ARG A 16 20.90 4.12 13.29
C ARG A 16 21.61 4.27 11.95
N GLY A 17 20.97 4.92 11.05
CA GLY A 17 21.47 5.08 9.70
C GLY A 17 20.38 5.64 8.83
N THR A 18 20.59 5.59 7.55
CA THR A 18 19.64 6.11 6.58
C THR A 18 19.04 4.99 5.74
N SER A 19 17.77 5.18 5.37
CA SER A 19 17.10 4.43 4.32
C SER A 19 16.41 5.46 3.45
N SER A 20 16.80 5.51 2.19
CA SER A 20 16.20 6.44 1.23
C SER A 20 14.74 6.09 0.96
N ALA A 21 14.39 4.81 0.93
CA ALA A 21 13.01 4.36 0.79
C ALA A 21 12.15 4.83 1.98
N VAL A 22 12.51 4.45 3.21
CA VAL A 22 11.73 4.80 4.41
C VAL A 22 11.65 6.33 4.60
N CYS A 23 12.75 7.05 4.41
CA CYS A 23 12.75 8.51 4.50
C CYS A 23 11.90 9.16 3.41
N GLY A 24 11.89 8.59 2.19
CA GLY A 24 11.05 9.02 1.08
C GLY A 24 9.56 8.85 1.38
N GLU A 25 9.14 7.68 1.83
CA GLU A 25 7.74 7.44 2.22
C GLU A 25 7.29 8.33 3.38
N MET A 26 8.13 8.48 4.42
CA MET A 26 7.83 9.40 5.52
C MET A 26 7.70 10.85 5.05
N ALA A 27 8.56 11.30 4.13
CA ALA A 27 8.47 12.62 3.52
C ALA A 27 7.16 12.79 2.74
N ALA A 28 6.79 11.81 1.91
CA ALA A 28 5.53 11.81 1.19
C ALA A 28 4.32 11.88 2.12
N ALA A 29 4.29 11.04 3.16
CA ALA A 29 3.22 11.02 4.14
C ALA A 29 3.06 12.36 4.89
N LEU A 30 4.16 12.97 5.30
CA LEU A 30 4.15 14.27 5.99
C LEU A 30 3.74 15.41 5.06
N ALA A 31 4.19 15.42 3.81
CA ALA A 31 3.78 16.41 2.81
C ALA A 31 2.27 16.28 2.49
N ALA A 32 1.79 15.06 2.26
CA ALA A 32 0.36 14.79 2.07
C ALA A 32 -0.46 15.19 3.31
N GLY A 33 0.02 14.89 4.52
CA GLY A 33 -0.59 15.29 5.78
C GLY A 33 -0.66 16.82 5.95
N ALA A 34 0.38 17.54 5.55
CA ALA A 34 0.39 19.00 5.55
C ALA A 34 -0.70 19.56 4.62
N CYS A 35 -0.88 18.96 3.42
CA CYS A 35 -1.97 19.33 2.52
C CYS A 35 -3.36 19.06 3.13
N ALA A 36 -3.59 17.85 3.63
CA ALA A 36 -4.88 17.42 4.16
C ALA A 36 -5.31 18.20 5.40
N LEU A 37 -4.35 18.66 6.21
CA LEU A 37 -4.60 19.40 7.47
C LEU A 37 -4.45 20.90 7.33
N LYS A 38 -4.23 21.42 6.12
CA LYS A 38 -4.11 22.86 5.86
C LYS A 38 -5.34 23.61 6.37
N GLY A 39 -5.12 24.57 7.26
CA GLY A 39 -6.19 25.33 7.91
C GLY A 39 -6.94 24.57 9.02
N ARG A 40 -6.58 23.34 9.33
CA ARG A 40 -7.19 22.52 10.40
C ARG A 40 -6.23 22.20 11.54
N SER A 41 -4.93 22.39 11.33
CA SER A 41 -3.88 22.15 12.32
C SER A 41 -2.84 23.25 12.25
N ASP A 42 -2.34 23.68 13.41
CA ASP A 42 -1.22 24.61 13.56
C ASP A 42 0.14 23.92 13.30
N LYS A 43 0.15 22.58 13.21
CA LYS A 43 1.37 21.78 12.99
C LYS A 43 1.70 21.52 11.52
N THR A 44 0.91 22.05 10.59
CA THR A 44 1.14 21.79 9.15
C THR A 44 2.51 22.29 8.67
N GLY A 45 3.00 23.41 9.24
CA GLY A 45 4.34 23.92 8.96
C GLY A 45 5.46 23.00 9.48
N ASP A 46 5.26 22.38 10.65
CA ASP A 46 6.22 21.40 11.19
C ASP A 46 6.24 20.13 10.34
N TYR A 47 5.09 19.64 9.89
CA TYR A 47 5.00 18.46 9.01
C TYR A 47 5.75 18.72 7.70
N LEU A 48 5.54 19.87 7.08
CA LEU A 48 6.21 20.21 5.83
C LEU A 48 7.72 20.32 6.01
N LYS A 49 8.17 21.00 7.06
CA LYS A 49 9.61 21.11 7.38
C LYS A 49 10.27 19.75 7.60
N HIS A 50 9.57 18.82 8.27
CA HIS A 50 10.07 17.45 8.45
C HIS A 50 10.08 16.68 7.13
N ALA A 51 9.05 16.84 6.29
CA ALA A 51 9.00 16.24 4.96
C ALA A 51 10.19 16.66 4.09
N GLU A 52 10.48 17.97 4.03
CA GLU A 52 11.61 18.53 3.28
C GLU A 52 12.96 18.00 3.79
N ASN A 53 13.14 17.94 5.12
CA ASN A 53 14.38 17.41 5.71
C ASN A 53 14.58 15.92 5.42
N LEU A 54 13.53 15.11 5.52
CA LEU A 54 13.58 13.68 5.23
C LEU A 54 13.83 13.42 3.75
N PHE A 55 13.15 14.16 2.87
CA PHE A 55 13.39 14.07 1.44
C PHE A 55 14.83 14.44 1.06
N ARG A 56 15.34 15.55 1.61
CA ARG A 56 16.73 15.94 1.39
C ARG A 56 17.70 14.85 1.84
N LEU A 57 17.48 14.28 3.04
CA LEU A 57 18.31 13.19 3.55
C LEU A 57 18.26 11.97 2.63
N ALA A 58 17.07 11.57 2.19
CA ALA A 58 16.88 10.44 1.27
C ALA A 58 17.58 10.65 -0.08
N ASP A 59 17.43 11.86 -0.67
CA ASP A 59 18.01 12.20 -1.97
C ASP A 59 19.55 12.36 -1.91
N GLU A 60 20.10 12.85 -0.80
CA GLU A 60 21.55 12.93 -0.58
C GLU A 60 22.18 11.56 -0.36
N THR A 61 21.48 10.66 0.33
CA THR A 61 22.01 9.33 0.71
C THR A 61 21.93 8.34 -0.44
N ARG A 62 20.77 8.20 -1.09
CA ARG A 62 20.50 7.28 -2.19
C ARG A 62 20.98 5.85 -1.92
N SER A 63 20.66 5.34 -0.72
CA SER A 63 20.99 3.99 -0.27
C SER A 63 19.99 3.50 0.77
N ASP A 64 19.74 2.20 0.74
CA ASP A 64 19.00 1.46 1.76
C ASP A 64 19.90 0.44 2.49
N ASP A 65 21.22 0.57 2.38
CA ASP A 65 22.16 -0.40 2.94
C ASP A 65 22.00 -0.55 4.46
N ASP A 66 21.86 0.55 5.19
CA ASP A 66 21.68 0.50 6.66
C ASP A 66 20.38 -0.22 7.03
N TYR A 67 19.29 0.07 6.32
CA TYR A 67 18.02 -0.62 6.52
C TYR A 67 18.12 -2.10 6.14
N ASN A 68 18.69 -2.40 4.97
CA ASN A 68 18.81 -3.76 4.44
C ASN A 68 19.82 -4.62 5.22
N ASN A 69 20.66 -4.02 6.06
CA ASN A 69 21.53 -4.70 7.01
C ASN A 69 20.93 -4.80 8.43
N SER A 70 19.71 -4.31 8.65
CA SER A 70 19.00 -4.43 9.92
C SER A 70 18.18 -5.71 10.02
N ASP A 71 17.74 -6.05 11.25
CA ASP A 71 16.88 -7.22 11.49
C ASP A 71 15.51 -7.11 10.78
N ALA A 72 15.06 -5.89 10.45
CA ALA A 72 13.79 -5.66 9.77
C ALA A 72 13.81 -6.20 8.33
N SER A 73 14.96 -6.17 7.67
CA SER A 73 15.10 -6.61 6.27
C SER A 73 14.88 -8.10 6.06
N GLY A 74 14.92 -8.89 7.12
CA GLY A 74 14.56 -10.32 7.08
C GLY A 74 13.08 -10.56 6.76
N PHE A 75 12.23 -9.55 6.99
CA PHE A 75 10.78 -9.58 6.74
C PHE A 75 10.37 -8.62 5.64
N TYR A 76 10.93 -7.40 5.63
CA TYR A 76 10.54 -6.29 4.76
C TYR A 76 11.78 -5.65 4.14
N ARG A 77 12.41 -6.36 3.21
CA ARG A 77 13.60 -5.87 2.52
C ARG A 77 13.21 -4.83 1.48
N SER A 78 13.81 -3.63 1.54
CA SER A 78 13.70 -2.66 0.46
C SER A 78 14.41 -3.17 -0.80
N SER A 79 13.72 -3.16 -1.93
CA SER A 79 14.27 -3.59 -3.22
C SER A 79 14.89 -2.43 -4.00
N HIS A 80 14.40 -1.22 -3.83
CA HIS A 80 14.88 0.03 -4.43
C HIS A 80 14.29 1.24 -3.69
N PHE A 81 14.65 2.46 -4.09
CA PHE A 81 14.24 3.70 -3.40
C PHE A 81 13.91 4.86 -4.35
N TYR A 82 14.09 4.69 -5.65
CA TYR A 82 13.84 5.79 -6.58
C TYR A 82 12.35 6.09 -6.77
N ASP A 83 11.48 5.12 -6.57
CA ASP A 83 10.04 5.32 -6.61
C ASP A 83 9.53 6.04 -5.36
N GLU A 84 10.12 5.81 -4.18
CA GLU A 84 9.83 6.57 -2.98
C GLU A 84 10.33 8.02 -3.09
N LEU A 85 11.52 8.24 -3.65
CA LEU A 85 12.00 9.58 -3.96
C LEU A 85 11.09 10.29 -4.97
N PHE A 86 10.67 9.57 -6.01
CA PHE A 86 9.75 10.08 -7.01
C PHE A 86 8.39 10.44 -6.41
N TYR A 87 7.84 9.56 -5.58
CA TYR A 87 6.57 9.75 -4.88
C TYR A 87 6.63 10.95 -3.92
N ALA A 88 7.69 11.03 -3.11
CA ALA A 88 7.90 12.13 -2.17
C ALA A 88 8.06 13.48 -2.86
N ALA A 89 8.84 13.54 -3.94
CA ALA A 89 9.03 14.77 -4.72
C ALA A 89 7.71 15.28 -5.30
N ASN A 90 6.84 14.38 -5.78
CA ASN A 90 5.51 14.75 -6.27
C ASN A 90 4.62 15.31 -5.15
N TRP A 91 4.61 14.72 -3.96
CA TRP A 91 3.86 15.24 -2.82
C TRP A 91 4.41 16.57 -2.32
N LEU A 92 5.73 16.75 -2.30
CA LEU A 92 6.35 18.03 -1.93
C LEU A 92 6.01 19.13 -2.94
N TYR A 93 5.98 18.83 -4.23
CA TYR A 93 5.48 19.78 -5.24
C TYR A 93 4.04 20.22 -4.94
N ILE A 94 3.14 19.28 -4.65
CA ILE A 94 1.73 19.59 -4.29
C ILE A 94 1.67 20.46 -3.03
N ALA A 95 2.48 20.16 -2.03
CA ALA A 95 2.45 20.85 -0.74
C ALA A 95 3.05 22.26 -0.79
N THR A 96 4.08 22.49 -1.61
CA THR A 96 4.85 23.74 -1.64
C THR A 96 4.56 24.60 -2.87
N GLY A 97 4.25 24.00 -4.01
CA GLY A 97 4.21 24.64 -5.32
C GLY A 97 5.60 24.92 -5.91
N GLU A 98 6.68 24.44 -5.29
CA GLU A 98 8.04 24.68 -5.74
C GLU A 98 8.44 23.79 -6.91
N GLN A 99 8.73 24.38 -8.06
CA GLN A 99 9.10 23.68 -9.29
C GLN A 99 10.30 22.74 -9.11
N SER A 100 11.21 23.08 -8.22
CA SER A 100 12.40 22.26 -7.92
C SER A 100 12.08 20.82 -7.53
N TYR A 101 10.96 20.57 -6.86
CA TYR A 101 10.53 19.22 -6.52
C TYR A 101 10.00 18.46 -7.73
N LEU A 102 9.29 19.12 -8.63
CA LEU A 102 8.84 18.47 -9.88
C LEU A 102 10.03 18.15 -10.80
N ASP A 103 11.05 19.05 -10.86
CA ASP A 103 12.29 18.81 -11.57
C ASP A 103 13.06 17.62 -10.98
N LYS A 104 13.07 17.47 -9.66
CA LYS A 104 13.61 16.29 -8.97
C LYS A 104 12.86 15.03 -9.35
N ALA A 105 11.52 15.04 -9.30
CA ALA A 105 10.72 13.91 -9.74
C ALA A 105 11.07 13.48 -11.17
N THR A 106 11.16 14.43 -12.09
CA THR A 106 11.56 14.18 -13.47
C THR A 106 12.94 13.50 -13.56
N SER A 107 13.89 13.93 -12.73
CA SER A 107 15.25 13.38 -12.72
C SER A 107 15.36 11.93 -12.27
N TYR A 108 14.36 11.42 -11.54
CA TYR A 108 14.34 10.02 -11.08
C TYR A 108 13.73 9.04 -12.08
N ILE A 109 12.97 9.52 -13.08
CA ILE A 109 12.27 8.66 -14.07
C ILE A 109 13.20 7.62 -14.74
N PRO A 110 14.44 7.95 -15.14
CA PRO A 110 15.33 6.95 -15.74
C PRO A 110 15.68 5.77 -14.82
N ASN A 111 15.54 5.95 -13.50
CA ASN A 111 15.86 4.96 -12.46
C ASN A 111 14.65 4.21 -11.93
N LEU A 112 13.44 4.56 -12.38
CA LEU A 112 12.22 3.86 -11.97
C LEU A 112 12.20 2.42 -12.49
N GLY A 113 11.45 1.56 -11.79
CA GLY A 113 11.29 0.16 -12.15
C GLY A 113 10.78 -0.03 -13.57
N LYS A 114 11.25 -1.10 -14.21
CA LYS A 114 10.87 -1.46 -15.58
C LYS A 114 10.20 -2.82 -15.62
N GLU A 115 9.38 -3.07 -16.64
CA GLU A 115 8.83 -4.38 -16.92
C GLU A 115 9.94 -5.39 -17.21
N LEU A 116 9.77 -6.61 -16.74
CA LEU A 116 10.77 -7.67 -16.90
C LEU A 116 11.09 -7.90 -18.39
N GLY A 117 12.38 -7.77 -18.72
CA GLY A 117 12.85 -7.98 -20.11
C GLY A 117 12.50 -6.85 -21.08
N SER A 118 12.19 -5.65 -20.58
CA SER A 118 11.79 -4.49 -21.36
C SER A 118 12.44 -3.22 -20.82
N ASP A 119 12.51 -2.18 -21.66
CA ASP A 119 12.84 -0.82 -21.24
C ASP A 119 11.60 0.00 -20.86
N GLU A 120 10.41 -0.58 -20.98
CA GLU A 120 9.16 0.07 -20.62
C GLU A 120 9.04 0.22 -19.10
N LEU A 121 8.58 1.39 -18.65
CA LEU A 121 8.33 1.64 -17.23
C LEU A 121 7.29 0.64 -16.70
N LYS A 122 7.54 0.12 -15.49
CA LYS A 122 6.68 -0.88 -14.84
C LYS A 122 5.23 -0.37 -14.73
N TYR A 123 4.29 -1.20 -15.14
CA TYR A 123 2.86 -0.96 -15.03
C TYR A 123 2.10 -2.15 -14.46
N SER A 124 2.71 -3.34 -14.46
CA SER A 124 2.03 -4.59 -14.05
C SER A 124 1.94 -4.78 -12.55
N TRP A 125 2.84 -4.16 -11.76
CA TRP A 125 2.88 -4.33 -10.31
C TRP A 125 1.90 -3.37 -9.60
N GLY A 126 1.39 -3.77 -8.43
CA GLY A 126 0.51 -2.94 -7.60
C GLY A 126 1.29 -2.12 -6.58
N MET A 127 0.75 -0.97 -6.19
CA MET A 127 1.33 -0.16 -5.11
C MET A 127 1.31 -0.93 -3.80
N CYS A 128 2.44 -0.95 -3.10
CA CYS A 128 2.60 -1.63 -1.81
C CYS A 128 3.72 -0.96 -0.99
N TRP A 129 4.07 -1.55 0.14
CA TRP A 129 5.11 -1.05 1.04
C TRP A 129 6.53 -0.96 0.43
N ASP A 130 6.83 -1.72 -0.62
CA ASP A 130 8.15 -1.75 -1.29
C ASP A 130 8.10 -1.25 -2.75
N ASP A 131 6.97 -0.77 -3.21
CA ASP A 131 6.81 -0.22 -4.56
C ASP A 131 5.67 0.80 -4.55
N VAL A 132 6.01 2.07 -4.57
CA VAL A 132 5.06 3.18 -4.61
C VAL A 132 4.98 3.84 -5.99
N MET A 133 5.63 3.23 -6.98
CA MET A 133 5.79 3.80 -8.32
C MET A 133 4.45 4.19 -8.96
N GLN A 134 3.42 3.37 -8.83
CA GLN A 134 2.13 3.67 -9.48
C GLN A 134 1.43 4.87 -8.83
N GLY A 135 1.53 5.02 -7.51
CA GLY A 135 1.08 6.22 -6.82
C GLY A 135 1.85 7.47 -7.25
N GLY A 136 3.18 7.35 -7.35
CA GLY A 136 4.04 8.42 -7.86
C GLY A 136 3.72 8.80 -9.30
N MET A 137 3.48 7.82 -10.17
CA MET A 137 3.15 8.07 -11.59
C MET A 137 1.78 8.76 -11.75
N LEU A 138 0.79 8.37 -10.94
CA LEU A 138 -0.50 9.05 -10.91
C LEU A 138 -0.34 10.52 -10.51
N LEU A 139 0.37 10.80 -9.42
CA LEU A 139 0.63 12.18 -8.99
C LEU A 139 1.42 12.97 -10.03
N TYR A 140 2.40 12.35 -10.66
CA TYR A 140 3.22 13.02 -11.68
C TYR A 140 2.40 13.36 -12.93
N ALA A 141 1.50 12.48 -13.36
CA ALA A 141 0.57 12.75 -14.44
C ALA A 141 -0.37 13.93 -14.11
N ILE A 142 -0.86 14.00 -12.85
CA ILE A 142 -1.68 15.11 -12.37
C ILE A 142 -0.87 16.41 -12.32
N ASN A 143 0.32 16.38 -11.73
CA ASN A 143 1.16 17.54 -11.52
C ASN A 143 1.66 18.19 -12.82
N THR A 144 2.00 17.37 -13.82
CA THR A 144 2.48 17.86 -15.13
C THR A 144 1.36 18.22 -16.08
N GLY A 145 0.21 17.55 -15.98
CA GLY A 145 -0.89 17.65 -16.95
C GLY A 145 -0.52 17.11 -18.35
N GLU A 146 0.62 16.43 -18.49
CA GLU A 146 1.09 15.93 -19.79
C GLU A 146 0.44 14.60 -20.17
N SER A 147 -0.05 14.51 -21.40
CA SER A 147 -0.75 13.30 -21.90
C SER A 147 0.12 12.05 -21.85
N GLN A 148 1.42 12.15 -22.10
CA GLN A 148 2.33 11.02 -22.06
C GLN A 148 2.38 10.32 -20.69
N TRP A 149 2.30 11.08 -19.60
CA TRP A 149 2.32 10.52 -18.24
C TRP A 149 0.96 9.98 -17.83
N LYS A 150 -0.13 10.64 -18.27
CA LYS A 150 -1.47 10.09 -18.18
C LYS A 150 -1.57 8.74 -18.92
N ASP A 151 -1.01 8.65 -20.11
CA ASP A 151 -0.97 7.41 -20.90
C ASP A 151 -0.12 6.34 -20.21
N GLN A 152 1.02 6.72 -19.63
CA GLN A 152 1.86 5.77 -18.86
C GLN A 152 1.09 5.20 -17.66
N PHE A 153 0.40 6.05 -16.89
CA PHE A 153 -0.42 5.56 -15.77
C PHE A 153 -1.64 4.75 -16.26
N THR A 154 -2.22 5.13 -17.42
CA THR A 154 -3.32 4.39 -18.02
C THR A 154 -2.95 2.93 -18.28
N LYS A 155 -1.71 2.63 -18.70
CA LYS A 155 -1.24 1.24 -18.90
C LYS A 155 -1.42 0.38 -17.65
N HIS A 156 -1.17 0.94 -16.47
CA HIS A 156 -1.39 0.25 -15.20
C HIS A 156 -2.86 -0.13 -15.04
N LEU A 157 -3.79 0.82 -15.14
CA LEU A 157 -5.22 0.53 -15.02
C LEU A 157 -5.73 -0.41 -16.11
N GLU A 158 -5.22 -0.29 -17.35
CA GLU A 158 -5.58 -1.23 -18.41
C GLU A 158 -5.09 -2.65 -18.09
N TYR A 159 -3.84 -2.82 -17.65
CA TYR A 159 -3.33 -4.14 -17.25
C TYR A 159 -4.21 -4.79 -16.15
N TRP A 160 -4.69 -3.99 -15.20
CA TRP A 160 -5.53 -4.47 -14.10
C TRP A 160 -7.01 -4.63 -14.47
N THR A 161 -7.45 -4.15 -15.63
CA THR A 161 -8.85 -4.24 -16.09
C THR A 161 -9.01 -5.10 -17.34
N THR A 162 -8.74 -4.54 -18.51
CA THR A 162 -9.01 -5.17 -19.80
C THR A 162 -7.78 -5.73 -20.51
N GLY A 163 -6.60 -5.49 -19.93
CA GLY A 163 -5.31 -5.88 -20.47
C GLY A 163 -4.59 -4.75 -21.22
N TYR A 164 -3.26 -4.82 -21.24
CA TYR A 164 -2.38 -3.95 -22.00
C TYR A 164 -1.24 -4.76 -22.63
N GLY A 165 -0.91 -4.47 -23.88
CA GLY A 165 0.20 -5.13 -24.59
C GLY A 165 0.05 -6.67 -24.71
N GLY A 166 -1.16 -7.18 -24.73
CA GLY A 166 -1.44 -8.62 -24.72
C GLY A 166 -1.27 -9.31 -23.37
N LYS A 167 -1.04 -8.55 -22.29
CA LYS A 167 -0.91 -9.04 -20.92
C LYS A 167 -2.04 -8.48 -20.05
N GLN A 168 -2.48 -9.23 -19.06
CA GLN A 168 -3.50 -8.84 -18.09
C GLN A 168 -3.22 -9.50 -16.75
N ILE A 169 -3.62 -8.84 -15.67
CA ILE A 169 -3.64 -9.46 -14.32
C ILE A 169 -4.51 -10.71 -14.34
N THR A 170 -4.12 -11.72 -13.59
CA THR A 170 -4.97 -12.90 -13.40
C THR A 170 -6.16 -12.55 -12.50
N TYR A 171 -7.33 -13.05 -12.85
CA TYR A 171 -8.51 -12.95 -12.00
C TYR A 171 -8.82 -14.28 -11.34
N THR A 172 -9.25 -14.24 -10.08
CA THR A 172 -9.80 -15.43 -9.41
C THR A 172 -11.13 -15.82 -10.03
N PRO A 173 -11.65 -17.04 -9.78
CA PRO A 173 -12.98 -17.45 -10.24
C PRO A 173 -14.10 -16.47 -9.87
N ASP A 174 -14.06 -15.89 -8.67
CA ASP A 174 -15.03 -14.87 -8.22
C ASP A 174 -14.72 -13.46 -8.74
N GLY A 175 -13.64 -13.31 -9.49
CA GLY A 175 -13.29 -12.10 -10.22
C GLY A 175 -12.53 -11.05 -9.40
N LEU A 176 -11.79 -11.45 -8.38
CA LEU A 176 -10.77 -10.61 -7.74
C LEU A 176 -9.53 -10.54 -8.64
N PRO A 177 -8.99 -9.35 -8.96
CA PRO A 177 -7.68 -9.25 -9.58
C PRO A 177 -6.60 -9.69 -8.59
N TRP A 178 -5.85 -10.73 -8.95
CA TRP A 178 -4.92 -11.40 -8.05
C TRP A 178 -3.47 -11.26 -8.54
N LEU A 179 -2.67 -10.49 -7.82
CA LEU A 179 -1.27 -10.24 -8.16
C LEU A 179 -0.33 -11.23 -7.45
N PHE A 180 -0.48 -11.34 -6.14
CA PHE A 180 0.44 -12.06 -5.29
C PHE A 180 -0.24 -12.61 -4.04
N GLN A 181 0.24 -13.75 -3.51
CA GLN A 181 -0.39 -14.42 -2.37
C GLN A 181 -0.32 -13.61 -1.07
N TRP A 182 0.80 -12.96 -0.79
CA TRP A 182 0.94 -12.13 0.39
C TRP A 182 0.23 -10.78 0.17
N GLY A 183 -0.89 -10.61 0.86
CA GLY A 183 -1.69 -9.40 0.74
C GLY A 183 -2.40 -9.27 -0.61
N SER A 184 -3.03 -10.33 -1.11
CA SER A 184 -3.76 -10.29 -2.38
C SER A 184 -4.80 -9.16 -2.42
N LEU A 185 -5.51 -8.93 -1.31
CA LEU A 185 -6.45 -7.83 -1.19
C LEU A 185 -5.77 -6.47 -1.07
N ARG A 186 -4.63 -6.37 -0.40
CA ARG A 186 -3.85 -5.11 -0.33
C ARG A 186 -3.54 -4.59 -1.73
N HIS A 187 -2.98 -5.45 -2.60
CA HIS A 187 -2.66 -5.05 -3.97
C HIS A 187 -3.89 -4.67 -4.79
N ALA A 188 -4.99 -5.43 -4.66
CA ALA A 188 -6.23 -5.14 -5.36
C ALA A 188 -6.86 -3.82 -4.88
N THR A 189 -6.93 -3.61 -3.55
CA THR A 189 -7.56 -2.41 -2.98
C THR A 189 -6.74 -1.14 -3.19
N THR A 190 -5.39 -1.22 -3.15
CA THR A 190 -4.56 -0.05 -3.49
C THR A 190 -4.72 0.33 -4.96
N THR A 191 -4.81 -0.65 -5.88
CA THR A 191 -5.10 -0.34 -7.29
C THR A 191 -6.51 0.22 -7.47
N ALA A 192 -7.50 -0.29 -6.75
CA ALA A 192 -8.86 0.28 -6.75
C ALA A 192 -8.87 1.73 -6.24
N PHE A 193 -8.11 2.03 -5.18
CA PHE A 193 -7.94 3.39 -4.68
C PHE A 193 -7.31 4.31 -5.74
N LEU A 194 -6.23 3.88 -6.40
CA LEU A 194 -5.61 4.65 -7.49
C LEU A 194 -6.58 4.86 -8.65
N ALA A 195 -7.44 3.87 -8.95
CA ALA A 195 -8.46 3.99 -9.98
C ALA A 195 -9.49 5.08 -9.64
N TYR A 196 -9.99 5.14 -8.40
CA TYR A 196 -10.90 6.21 -7.97
C TYR A 196 -10.24 7.59 -8.05
N VAL A 197 -9.00 7.74 -7.60
CA VAL A 197 -8.27 9.00 -7.69
C VAL A 197 -8.08 9.41 -9.16
N ALA A 198 -7.74 8.46 -10.02
CA ALA A 198 -7.55 8.73 -11.45
C ALA A 198 -8.87 9.15 -12.15
N VAL A 199 -9.99 8.53 -11.78
CA VAL A 199 -11.32 8.94 -12.28
C VAL A 199 -11.60 10.38 -11.91
N ASP A 200 -11.35 10.74 -10.66
CA ASP A 200 -11.60 12.10 -10.15
C ASP A 200 -10.62 13.14 -10.74
N GLN A 201 -9.38 12.79 -11.02
CA GLN A 201 -8.34 13.75 -11.37
C GLN A 201 -7.91 13.72 -12.86
N LEU A 202 -7.98 12.57 -13.53
CA LEU A 202 -7.46 12.41 -14.89
C LEU A 202 -8.53 12.10 -15.96
N TYR A 203 -9.66 11.52 -15.57
CA TYR A 203 -10.65 11.02 -16.54
C TYR A 203 -12.01 11.70 -16.42
N GLN A 204 -12.08 12.90 -15.85
CA GLN A 204 -13.33 13.67 -15.73
C GLN A 204 -14.03 13.91 -17.07
N ASP A 205 -13.26 14.08 -18.14
CA ASP A 205 -13.75 14.31 -19.50
C ASP A 205 -13.78 13.02 -20.36
N ASP A 206 -13.46 11.85 -19.79
CA ASP A 206 -13.47 10.55 -20.48
C ASP A 206 -14.45 9.61 -19.78
N THR A 207 -15.73 9.76 -20.09
CA THR A 207 -16.82 8.98 -19.47
C THR A 207 -16.59 7.47 -19.57
N ALA A 208 -16.08 6.97 -20.70
CA ALA A 208 -15.88 5.54 -20.89
C ALA A 208 -14.80 4.98 -19.95
N LYS A 209 -13.68 5.69 -19.78
CA LYS A 209 -12.65 5.30 -18.83
C LYS A 209 -13.12 5.48 -17.39
N ALA A 210 -13.80 6.59 -17.08
CA ALA A 210 -14.33 6.85 -15.76
C ALA A 210 -15.29 5.73 -15.30
N GLU A 211 -16.25 5.35 -16.13
CA GLU A 211 -17.17 4.24 -15.85
C GLU A 211 -16.44 2.90 -15.69
N LYS A 212 -15.50 2.58 -16.59
CA LYS A 212 -14.72 1.35 -16.54
C LYS A 212 -13.93 1.21 -15.24
N TYR A 213 -13.20 2.25 -14.86
CA TYR A 213 -12.33 2.20 -13.70
C TYR A 213 -13.10 2.31 -12.39
N THR A 214 -14.20 3.05 -12.35
CA THR A 214 -15.12 3.05 -11.21
C THR A 214 -15.71 1.65 -11.00
N LYS A 215 -16.22 1.02 -12.06
CA LYS A 215 -16.78 -0.33 -11.98
C LYS A 215 -15.75 -1.36 -11.50
N PHE A 216 -14.50 -1.24 -11.94
CA PHE A 216 -13.40 -2.07 -11.45
C PHE A 216 -13.19 -1.88 -9.96
N ALA A 217 -13.05 -0.62 -9.51
CA ALA A 217 -12.81 -0.30 -8.11
C ALA A 217 -13.97 -0.72 -7.21
N ASP A 218 -15.22 -0.46 -7.62
CA ASP A 218 -16.43 -0.90 -6.92
C ASP A 218 -16.45 -2.44 -6.76
N LYS A 219 -16.12 -3.17 -7.82
CA LYS A 219 -16.10 -4.63 -7.78
C LYS A 219 -15.07 -5.16 -6.78
N VAL A 220 -13.87 -4.58 -6.74
CA VAL A 220 -12.83 -4.97 -5.77
C VAL A 220 -13.28 -4.68 -4.34
N MET A 221 -13.84 -3.50 -4.08
CA MET A 221 -14.31 -3.14 -2.75
C MET A 221 -15.49 -4.00 -2.31
N ASN A 222 -16.47 -4.24 -3.20
CA ASN A 222 -17.62 -5.09 -2.90
C ASN A 222 -17.20 -6.54 -2.62
N TYR A 223 -16.21 -7.06 -3.36
CA TYR A 223 -15.62 -8.36 -3.07
C TYR A 223 -15.07 -8.42 -1.63
N CYS A 224 -14.34 -7.38 -1.20
CA CYS A 224 -13.82 -7.31 0.18
C CYS A 224 -14.95 -7.26 1.22
N PHE A 225 -16.09 -6.69 0.88
CA PHE A 225 -17.25 -6.54 1.78
C PHE A 225 -18.21 -7.74 1.77
N GLY A 226 -17.90 -8.77 0.99
CA GLY A 226 -18.67 -10.02 0.98
C GLY A 226 -19.44 -10.32 -0.30
N ASP A 227 -19.36 -9.48 -1.34
CA ASP A 227 -19.90 -9.77 -2.67
C ASP A 227 -18.97 -10.76 -3.42
N ASN A 228 -18.91 -11.97 -2.90
CA ASN A 228 -18.12 -13.08 -3.41
C ASN A 228 -18.92 -14.39 -3.20
N SER A 229 -18.49 -15.49 -3.81
CA SER A 229 -19.23 -16.75 -3.78
C SER A 229 -19.42 -17.35 -2.37
N LYS A 230 -18.65 -16.87 -1.39
CA LYS A 230 -18.70 -17.31 0.00
C LYS A 230 -19.61 -16.44 0.87
N ASN A 231 -20.08 -15.29 0.39
CA ASN A 231 -20.72 -14.24 1.19
C ASN A 231 -19.89 -13.84 2.43
N PHE A 232 -18.56 -13.93 2.32
CA PHE A 232 -17.61 -13.72 3.40
C PHE A 232 -16.96 -12.35 3.26
N SER A 233 -17.10 -11.51 4.29
CA SER A 233 -16.36 -10.23 4.36
C SER A 233 -14.90 -10.49 4.73
N TYR A 234 -13.98 -9.87 4.03
CA TYR A 234 -12.56 -9.88 4.39
C TYR A 234 -12.19 -8.72 5.33
N VAL A 235 -13.19 -7.96 5.78
CA VAL A 235 -13.02 -6.84 6.72
C VAL A 235 -13.52 -7.27 8.09
N VAL A 236 -12.63 -7.24 9.07
CA VAL A 236 -12.92 -7.68 10.44
C VAL A 236 -14.06 -6.87 11.05
N GLY A 237 -15.06 -7.59 11.59
CA GLY A 237 -16.23 -7.00 12.23
C GLY A 237 -17.27 -6.42 11.28
N MET A 238 -17.17 -6.69 9.98
CA MET A 238 -18.12 -6.24 8.98
C MET A 238 -18.97 -7.44 8.48
N GLY A 239 -20.29 -7.28 8.52
CA GLY A 239 -21.23 -8.35 8.15
C GLY A 239 -21.39 -9.41 9.23
N GLU A 240 -22.02 -10.54 8.86
CA GLU A 240 -22.26 -11.66 9.76
C GLU A 240 -21.09 -12.66 9.79
N ASP A 241 -20.40 -12.80 8.63
CA ASP A 241 -19.30 -13.72 8.46
C ASP A 241 -18.04 -12.95 8.02
N TYR A 242 -17.02 -12.94 8.89
CA TYR A 242 -15.78 -12.22 8.73
C TYR A 242 -14.62 -12.96 9.43
N PRO A 243 -13.33 -12.61 9.13
CA PRO A 243 -12.18 -13.28 9.73
C PRO A 243 -12.21 -13.27 11.25
N GLN A 244 -11.92 -14.43 11.86
CA GLN A 244 -11.83 -14.61 13.30
C GLN A 244 -10.38 -14.78 13.79
N ALA A 245 -9.46 -15.14 12.88
CA ALA A 245 -8.06 -15.42 13.19
C ALA A 245 -7.10 -14.41 12.57
N TRP A 246 -7.50 -13.12 12.49
CA TRP A 246 -6.64 -12.06 11.94
C TRP A 246 -5.30 -11.95 12.68
N HIS A 247 -4.22 -11.78 11.95
CA HIS A 247 -2.89 -11.68 12.51
C HIS A 247 -2.58 -10.23 12.94
N HIS A 248 -2.87 -9.93 14.22
CA HIS A 248 -2.53 -8.64 14.81
C HIS A 248 -2.19 -8.80 16.29
N ARG A 249 -0.92 -8.63 16.63
CA ARG A 249 -0.38 -8.92 17.96
C ARG A 249 -1.09 -8.16 19.09
N THR A 250 -1.29 -6.86 18.93
CA THR A 250 -1.90 -6.04 19.98
C THR A 250 -3.37 -6.40 20.21
N SER A 251 -4.15 -6.67 19.16
CA SER A 251 -5.56 -7.05 19.30
C SER A 251 -5.74 -8.41 19.94
N SER A 252 -4.73 -9.27 19.88
CA SER A 252 -4.76 -10.60 20.50
C SER A 252 -4.87 -10.53 22.04
N GLY A 253 -4.35 -9.46 22.65
CA GLY A 253 -4.30 -9.32 24.11
C GLY A 253 -3.27 -10.23 24.79
N ALA A 254 -2.43 -10.92 24.05
CA ALA A 254 -1.43 -11.83 24.58
C ALA A 254 -0.22 -11.11 25.16
N TRP A 255 0.36 -11.72 26.19
CA TRP A 255 1.66 -11.33 26.73
C TRP A 255 2.77 -12.16 26.09
N ASN A 256 3.87 -11.52 25.81
CA ASN A 256 5.07 -12.18 25.25
C ASN A 256 4.79 -12.87 23.91
N ASP A 257 5.37 -14.05 23.74
CA ASP A 257 5.35 -14.84 22.49
C ASP A 257 4.18 -15.84 22.43
N LYS A 258 3.22 -15.75 23.36
CA LYS A 258 2.06 -16.66 23.42
C LYS A 258 0.87 -16.19 22.59
N TRP A 259 1.02 -15.12 21.84
CA TRP A 259 -0.02 -14.55 21.00
C TRP A 259 -0.42 -15.47 19.83
N SER A 260 0.44 -16.40 19.43
CA SER A 260 0.18 -17.33 18.33
C SER A 260 -1.03 -18.27 18.56
N ASN A 261 -1.46 -18.41 19.81
CA ASN A 261 -2.64 -19.22 20.16
C ASN A 261 -3.91 -18.38 20.34
N ILE A 262 -3.80 -17.07 20.18
CA ILE A 262 -4.93 -16.15 20.31
C ILE A 262 -5.59 -15.97 18.95
N GLY A 263 -6.90 -15.93 18.92
CA GLY A 263 -7.68 -15.86 17.67
C GLY A 263 -8.04 -17.23 17.11
N GLN A 264 -7.64 -18.31 17.76
CA GLN A 264 -8.12 -19.64 17.42
C GLN A 264 -9.53 -19.83 17.97
N THR A 265 -10.43 -20.24 17.12
CA THR A 265 -11.85 -20.47 17.46
C THR A 265 -12.16 -21.94 17.75
N GLU A 266 -11.21 -22.84 17.44
CA GLU A 266 -11.37 -24.29 17.57
C GLU A 266 -10.15 -24.94 18.23
N GLY A 267 -10.36 -26.08 18.90
CA GLY A 267 -9.33 -26.87 19.57
C GLY A 267 -9.22 -26.60 21.08
N GLU A 268 -8.38 -27.41 21.76
CA GLU A 268 -8.20 -27.34 23.23
C GLU A 268 -7.61 -26.01 23.70
N ASP A 269 -6.85 -25.32 22.85
CA ASP A 269 -6.19 -24.04 23.12
C ASP A 269 -6.91 -22.85 22.46
N ALA A 270 -8.15 -23.04 22.02
CA ALA A 270 -8.95 -21.98 21.39
C ALA A 270 -9.09 -20.76 22.32
N LYS A 271 -8.65 -19.61 21.84
CA LYS A 271 -8.75 -18.32 22.54
C LYS A 271 -9.12 -17.24 21.55
N PRO A 272 -10.27 -16.59 21.71
CA PRO A 272 -10.64 -15.47 20.87
C PRO A 272 -9.69 -14.30 21.09
N HIS A 273 -9.59 -13.41 20.10
CA HIS A 273 -8.92 -12.13 20.28
C HIS A 273 -9.55 -11.34 21.44
N ALA A 274 -8.73 -10.70 22.26
CA ALA A 274 -9.22 -9.87 23.37
C ALA A 274 -9.96 -8.62 22.85
N HIS A 275 -9.59 -8.16 21.65
CA HIS A 275 -10.14 -6.96 21.03
C HIS A 275 -10.44 -7.24 19.56
N ILE A 276 -11.65 -6.94 19.13
CA ILE A 276 -12.03 -7.01 17.72
C ILE A 276 -11.42 -5.81 17.01
N LEU A 277 -10.62 -6.06 15.97
CA LEU A 277 -9.98 -5.02 15.18
C LEU A 277 -10.92 -4.56 14.05
N TYR A 278 -12.00 -3.88 14.42
CA TYR A 278 -13.03 -3.43 13.48
C TYR A 278 -12.43 -2.63 12.32
N GLY A 279 -12.81 -3.00 11.11
CA GLY A 279 -12.41 -2.31 9.88
C GLY A 279 -11.06 -2.76 9.32
N ALA A 280 -10.34 -3.70 9.97
CA ALA A 280 -9.10 -4.21 9.44
C ALA A 280 -9.35 -5.14 8.25
N LEU A 281 -8.63 -4.89 7.15
CA LEU A 281 -8.60 -5.77 5.98
C LEU A 281 -7.55 -6.86 6.21
N VAL A 282 -7.90 -8.12 5.98
CA VAL A 282 -6.93 -9.23 6.03
C VAL A 282 -6.24 -9.44 4.68
N GLY A 283 -5.16 -10.23 4.66
CA GLY A 283 -4.35 -10.50 3.48
C GLY A 283 -5.13 -11.00 2.27
N GLY A 284 -6.13 -11.84 2.49
CA GLY A 284 -7.09 -12.25 1.47
C GLY A 284 -6.87 -13.64 0.89
N PRO A 285 -7.62 -14.01 -0.15
CA PRO A 285 -7.65 -15.36 -0.69
C PRO A 285 -6.45 -15.68 -1.58
N ASP A 286 -6.29 -16.97 -1.85
CA ASP A 286 -5.42 -17.45 -2.91
C ASP A 286 -6.02 -17.22 -4.32
N GLN A 287 -5.28 -17.62 -5.35
CA GLN A 287 -5.68 -17.43 -6.76
C GLN A 287 -6.98 -18.18 -7.14
N LYS A 288 -7.46 -19.08 -6.29
CA LYS A 288 -8.68 -19.89 -6.50
C LYS A 288 -9.80 -19.52 -5.53
N ASP A 289 -9.75 -18.34 -4.95
CA ASP A 289 -10.66 -17.88 -3.89
C ASP A 289 -10.62 -18.73 -2.61
N GLY A 290 -9.57 -19.56 -2.43
CA GLY A 290 -9.33 -20.28 -1.19
C GLY A 290 -8.90 -19.32 -0.08
N TYR A 291 -9.51 -19.44 1.11
CA TYR A 291 -9.14 -18.65 2.28
C TYR A 291 -9.04 -19.56 3.52
N SER A 292 -7.98 -19.39 4.27
CA SER A 292 -7.77 -20.09 5.53
C SER A 292 -7.84 -19.10 6.69
N ASP A 293 -8.89 -19.20 7.50
CA ASP A 293 -9.07 -18.40 8.72
C ASP A 293 -8.47 -19.12 9.93
N LYS A 294 -7.14 -19.32 9.88
CA LYS A 294 -6.39 -20.01 10.96
C LYS A 294 -5.22 -19.16 11.40
N ILE A 295 -5.00 -19.11 12.70
CA ILE A 295 -3.79 -18.48 13.25
C ILE A 295 -2.56 -19.23 12.71
N GLY A 296 -1.54 -18.50 12.24
CA GLY A 296 -0.35 -19.08 11.62
C GLY A 296 -0.39 -19.16 10.09
N ASP A 297 -1.57 -19.12 9.48
CA ASP A 297 -1.72 -18.99 8.02
C ASP A 297 -1.61 -17.52 7.61
N TYR A 298 -0.48 -16.91 7.94
CA TYR A 298 -0.22 -15.46 7.89
C TYR A 298 -0.49 -14.84 6.52
N GLN A 299 -0.21 -15.57 5.43
CA GLN A 299 -0.46 -15.10 4.07
C GLN A 299 -1.94 -14.77 3.79
N TYR A 300 -2.86 -15.36 4.57
CA TYR A 300 -4.30 -15.12 4.47
C TYR A 300 -4.77 -14.13 5.54
N THR A 301 -4.23 -14.25 6.75
CA THR A 301 -4.76 -13.62 7.97
C THR A 301 -3.99 -12.36 8.41
N GLU A 302 -2.85 -12.08 7.79
CA GLU A 302 -2.11 -10.83 8.00
C GLU A 302 -3.05 -9.63 7.78
N VAL A 303 -2.99 -8.65 8.67
CA VAL A 303 -3.73 -7.41 8.51
C VAL A 303 -2.95 -6.49 7.60
N ALA A 304 -3.57 -6.06 6.50
CA ALA A 304 -2.99 -5.21 5.47
C ALA A 304 -3.16 -3.71 5.80
#